data_67c174e94ea69b89b852c0a7090b7c04
#
_entry.id   67c174e94ea69b89b852c0a7090b7c04
#
_cell.length_a   1.000
_cell.length_b   1.000
_cell.length_c   1.000
_cell.angle_alpha   90.00
_cell.angle_beta   90.00
_cell.angle_gamma   90.00
#
_symmetry.space_group_name_H-M   'P 1'
#
loop_
_entity.id
_entity.type
_entity.pdbx_description
1 polymer ?
#
loop_
_entity_poly.entity_id
_entity_poly.type
_entity_poly.pdbx_seq_one_letter_code
_entity_poly.pdbx_strand_id
1 'polypeptide(L)'
;MRLMEGGGVGTNYSCRFIECLPELKHEVRPIIICDEIHKDWKKKHTLAVEHKTLLELPIPKAGLYDLCNHEFDKWHNEGAVMVEDSRQGWADALKAVMCSAVTGEQVVLNLTSIRPYGAKIRGFGGTASGPYFLALMLRSVAAIMNDCIKRSFILTSRDCNAIDHQIAVAVVSGNVRRSARIGVKHWKDPDIMEFLSC
;
A
#
# COMPACT_ATOMS: atom_id res chain seq x y z
N MET A 1 7.70 -0.75 -9.05
CA MET A 1 8.96 0.01 -9.14
C MET A 1 8.92 1.14 -10.16
N ARG A 2 8.43 0.95 -11.40
CA ARG A 2 8.39 2.04 -12.42
C ARG A 2 7.59 3.28 -12.01
N LEU A 3 6.51 3.13 -11.25
CA LEU A 3 5.77 4.28 -10.70
C LEU A 3 6.67 5.18 -9.84
N MET A 4 7.52 4.58 -9.01
CA MET A 4 8.48 5.30 -8.17
C MET A 4 9.62 5.97 -8.95
N GLU A 5 9.75 5.64 -10.23
CA GLU A 5 10.69 6.26 -11.18
C GLU A 5 10.03 7.41 -11.97
N GLY A 6 8.76 7.71 -11.69
CA GLY A 6 7.98 8.71 -12.42
C GLY A 6 7.56 8.25 -13.82
N GLY A 7 7.64 6.96 -14.10
CA GLY A 7 7.15 6.35 -15.33
C GLY A 7 5.64 6.08 -15.29
N GLY A 8 4.98 6.10 -16.44
CA GLY A 8 3.62 5.59 -16.59
C GLY A 8 3.58 4.06 -16.46
N VAL A 9 2.57 3.53 -15.78
CA VAL A 9 2.35 2.09 -15.62
C VAL A 9 0.96 1.73 -16.11
N GLY A 10 0.86 0.70 -16.94
CA GLY A 10 -0.39 0.11 -17.38
C GLY A 10 -0.63 -1.23 -16.71
N THR A 11 -1.84 -1.44 -16.18
CA THR A 11 -2.28 -2.70 -15.61
C THR A 11 -3.46 -3.24 -16.40
N ASN A 12 -3.43 -4.52 -16.75
CA ASN A 12 -4.52 -5.19 -17.44
C ASN A 12 -5.36 -5.98 -16.43
N TYR A 13 -6.60 -5.55 -16.24
CA TYR A 13 -7.57 -6.15 -15.30
C TYR A 13 -8.55 -7.11 -15.96
N SER A 14 -8.30 -7.55 -17.20
CA SER A 14 -9.17 -8.51 -17.88
C SER A 14 -9.25 -9.83 -17.09
N CYS A 15 -10.44 -10.44 -17.08
CA CYS A 15 -10.73 -11.65 -16.29
C CYS A 15 -9.69 -12.74 -16.47
N ARG A 16 -9.23 -12.99 -17.69
CA ARG A 16 -8.20 -14.00 -18.00
C ARG A 16 -6.88 -13.84 -17.21
N PHE A 17 -6.58 -12.65 -16.71
CA PHE A 17 -5.39 -12.40 -15.88
C PHE A 17 -5.73 -12.45 -14.39
N ILE A 18 -6.92 -11.94 -14.04
CA ILE A 18 -7.39 -11.94 -12.64
C ILE A 18 -7.66 -13.37 -12.15
N GLU A 19 -8.25 -14.21 -12.99
CA GLU A 19 -8.54 -15.62 -12.70
C GLU A 19 -7.27 -16.47 -12.47
N CYS A 20 -6.10 -15.99 -12.90
CA CYS A 20 -4.82 -16.65 -12.64
C CYS A 20 -4.23 -16.31 -11.26
N LEU A 21 -4.83 -15.35 -10.53
CA LEU A 21 -4.35 -15.01 -9.19
C LEU A 21 -4.69 -16.12 -8.19
N PRO A 22 -3.82 -16.33 -7.19
CA PRO A 22 -4.09 -17.32 -6.16
C PRO A 22 -5.27 -16.92 -5.29
N GLU A 23 -5.99 -17.92 -4.77
CA GLU A 23 -6.98 -17.72 -3.73
C GLU A 23 -6.33 -17.17 -2.45
N LEU A 24 -7.00 -16.21 -1.83
CA LEU A 24 -6.60 -15.67 -0.54
C LEU A 24 -7.18 -16.59 0.56
N LYS A 25 -6.32 -17.18 1.37
CA LYS A 25 -6.73 -18.21 2.36
C LYS A 25 -6.69 -17.73 3.80
N HIS A 26 -5.91 -16.68 4.07
CA HIS A 26 -5.60 -16.26 5.43
C HIS A 26 -5.84 -14.77 5.60
N GLU A 27 -6.42 -14.39 6.74
CA GLU A 27 -6.61 -12.99 7.09
C GLU A 27 -5.26 -12.27 7.21
N VAL A 28 -5.15 -11.11 6.58
CA VAL A 28 -3.94 -10.30 6.53
C VAL A 28 -3.93 -9.31 7.67
N ARG A 29 -3.03 -9.49 8.62
CA ARG A 29 -2.86 -8.61 9.79
C ARG A 29 -1.40 -8.15 9.90
N PRO A 30 -0.93 -7.24 9.04
CA PRO A 30 0.44 -6.78 9.12
C PRO A 30 0.66 -6.03 10.43
N ILE A 31 1.70 -6.41 11.16
CA ILE A 31 2.19 -5.67 12.31
C ILE A 31 3.19 -4.65 11.78
N ILE A 32 2.89 -3.38 11.98
CA ILE A 32 3.72 -2.28 11.53
C ILE A 32 4.24 -1.58 12.77
N ILE A 33 5.55 -1.48 12.89
CA ILE A 33 6.23 -0.80 13.98
C ILE A 33 7.11 0.32 13.46
N CYS A 34 7.29 1.36 14.26
CA CYS A 34 8.21 2.45 14.01
C CYS A 34 8.70 2.96 15.37
N ASP A 35 9.96 3.36 15.45
CA ASP A 35 10.52 3.92 16.67
C ASP A 35 9.86 5.26 17.00
N GLU A 36 9.55 5.49 18.29
CA GLU A 36 8.99 6.74 18.80
C GLU A 36 9.92 7.95 18.62
N ILE A 37 11.23 7.69 18.46
CA ILE A 37 12.25 8.70 18.17
C ILE A 37 12.17 9.18 16.71
N HIS A 38 11.47 8.46 15.84
CA HIS A 38 11.33 8.85 14.44
C HIS A 38 10.70 10.24 14.31
N LYS A 39 11.29 11.08 13.46
CA LYS A 39 10.88 12.49 13.31
C LYS A 39 9.42 12.69 12.91
N ASP A 40 8.82 11.69 12.27
CA ASP A 40 7.42 11.74 11.84
C ASP A 40 6.44 11.11 12.86
N TRP A 41 6.93 10.54 13.97
CA TRP A 41 6.11 9.79 14.93
C TRP A 41 4.86 10.52 15.38
N LYS A 42 5.00 11.79 15.76
CA LYS A 42 3.89 12.63 16.22
C LYS A 42 3.25 13.48 15.12
N LYS A 43 3.74 13.39 13.90
CA LYS A 43 3.28 14.22 12.80
C LYS A 43 1.95 13.72 12.26
N LYS A 44 0.94 14.58 12.29
CA LYS A 44 -0.32 14.34 11.60
C LYS A 44 -0.17 14.74 10.12
N HIS A 45 -0.36 13.78 9.23
CA HIS A 45 -0.36 14.03 7.79
C HIS A 45 -1.78 14.37 7.36
N THR A 46 -2.00 15.61 6.95
CA THR A 46 -3.23 15.98 6.26
C THR A 46 -3.03 15.61 4.79
N LEU A 47 -3.69 14.58 4.34
CA LEU A 47 -3.86 14.35 2.91
C LEU A 47 -4.73 15.49 2.40
N ALA A 48 -4.14 16.43 1.69
CA ALA A 48 -4.87 17.32 0.81
C ALA A 48 -5.36 16.51 -0.40
N VAL A 49 -6.25 15.56 -0.14
CA VAL A 49 -6.94 14.81 -1.19
C VAL A 49 -8.23 15.56 -1.48
N GLU A 50 -8.16 16.54 -2.35
CA GLU A 50 -9.34 17.11 -3.01
C GLU A 50 -9.96 16.13 -4.01
N HIS A 51 -9.72 14.85 -3.92
CA HIS A 51 -10.34 13.84 -4.75
C HIS A 51 -11.36 13.04 -3.94
N LYS A 52 -12.56 13.56 -3.90
CA LYS A 52 -13.80 12.92 -3.46
C LYS A 52 -14.27 11.80 -4.40
N THR A 53 -13.40 11.00 -4.94
CA THR A 53 -13.82 9.91 -5.81
C THR A 53 -12.91 8.70 -5.61
N LEU A 54 -13.57 7.60 -5.34
CA LEU A 54 -13.10 6.22 -5.33
C LEU A 54 -12.68 5.67 -3.97
N LEU A 55 -13.61 4.88 -3.45
CA LEU A 55 -13.56 4.10 -2.23
C LEU A 55 -13.51 4.95 -0.97
N GLU A 56 -14.65 5.03 -0.30
CA GLU A 56 -14.80 5.42 1.10
C GLU A 56 -14.10 4.41 2.02
N LEU A 57 -12.83 4.16 1.76
CA LEU A 57 -11.98 3.70 2.84
C LEU A 57 -11.85 4.91 3.76
N PRO A 58 -12.27 4.82 5.01
CA PRO A 58 -12.04 5.89 5.96
C PRO A 58 -10.53 6.04 6.05
N ILE A 59 -9.98 7.00 5.32
CA ILE A 59 -8.59 7.43 5.54
C ILE A 59 -8.64 8.03 6.93
N PRO A 60 -8.08 7.35 7.94
CA PRO A 60 -8.16 7.87 9.28
C PRO A 60 -7.45 9.21 9.29
N LYS A 61 -8.00 10.21 10.00
CA LYS A 61 -7.27 11.42 10.40
C LYS A 61 -6.13 11.04 11.37
N ALA A 62 -5.55 9.91 11.15
CA ALA A 62 -4.58 9.21 11.95
C ALA A 62 -3.18 9.72 11.62
N GLY A 63 -2.34 9.86 12.61
CA GLY A 63 -0.89 10.06 12.44
C GLY A 63 -0.18 8.72 12.21
N LEU A 64 1.14 8.75 12.04
CA LEU A 64 1.94 7.53 11.98
C LEU A 64 1.77 6.68 13.26
N TYR A 65 1.68 7.34 14.41
CA TYR A 65 1.39 6.72 15.69
C TYR A 65 0.16 5.79 15.61
N ASP A 66 -0.94 6.28 15.04
CA ASP A 66 -2.20 5.50 14.99
C ASP A 66 -2.15 4.34 13.99
N LEU A 67 -1.21 4.37 13.04
CA LEU A 67 -1.01 3.32 12.04
C LEU A 67 -0.04 2.23 12.50
N CYS A 68 0.79 2.51 13.50
CA CYS A 68 1.77 1.56 14.02
C CYS A 68 1.22 0.78 15.23
N ASN A 69 1.81 -0.36 15.50
CA ASN A 69 1.59 -1.13 16.71
C ASN A 69 2.51 -0.59 17.82
N HIS A 70 1.97 -0.38 19.01
CA HIS A 70 2.68 0.33 20.10
C HIS A 70 3.64 -0.54 20.92
N GLU A 71 3.70 -1.83 20.66
CA GLU A 71 4.59 -2.76 21.34
C GLU A 71 5.92 -2.93 20.57
N PHE A 72 6.62 -1.81 20.35
CA PHE A 72 7.84 -1.79 19.53
C PHE A 72 8.89 -2.80 20.02
N ASP A 73 9.23 -2.78 21.29
CA ASP A 73 10.29 -3.65 21.85
C ASP A 73 9.94 -5.14 21.73
N LYS A 74 8.67 -5.50 21.95
CA LYS A 74 8.18 -6.85 21.78
C LYS A 74 8.40 -7.34 20.34
N TRP A 75 7.85 -6.58 19.37
CA TRP A 75 7.88 -6.98 17.97
C TRP A 75 9.25 -6.87 17.35
N HIS A 76 10.07 -5.92 17.80
CA HIS A 76 11.46 -5.82 17.38
C HIS A 76 12.27 -7.05 17.79
N ASN A 77 12.08 -7.55 19.00
CA ASN A 77 12.72 -8.75 19.52
C ASN A 77 12.17 -10.05 18.90
N GLU A 78 10.96 -10.04 18.36
CA GLU A 78 10.35 -11.18 17.67
C GLU A 78 10.71 -11.28 16.18
N GLY A 79 11.74 -10.56 15.73
CA GLY A 79 12.28 -10.71 14.38
C GLY A 79 11.59 -9.84 13.33
N ALA A 80 11.18 -8.62 13.68
CA ALA A 80 10.65 -7.66 12.72
C ALA A 80 11.63 -7.39 11.57
N VAL A 81 11.13 -7.45 10.34
CA VAL A 81 11.91 -7.15 9.14
C VAL A 81 12.06 -5.65 8.99
N MET A 82 13.30 -5.16 9.02
CA MET A 82 13.59 -3.75 8.73
C MET A 82 13.32 -3.45 7.27
N VAL A 83 12.41 -2.51 7.00
CA VAL A 83 12.11 -2.08 5.64
C VAL A 83 13.15 -1.05 5.21
N GLU A 84 13.91 -1.37 4.17
CA GLU A 84 14.91 -0.47 3.63
C GLU A 84 14.29 0.83 3.09
N ASP A 85 14.99 1.95 3.27
CA ASP A 85 14.63 3.25 2.68
C ASP A 85 14.97 3.29 1.19
N SER A 86 14.39 2.37 0.44
CA SER A 86 14.59 2.18 -0.98
C SER A 86 13.30 1.78 -1.69
N ARG A 87 13.26 1.95 -3.02
CA ARG A 87 12.14 1.49 -3.85
C ARG A 87 11.92 -0.03 -3.74
N GLN A 88 13.01 -0.78 -3.61
CA GLN A 88 12.96 -2.22 -3.45
C GLN A 88 12.38 -2.58 -2.08
N GLY A 89 12.85 -1.95 -1.00
CA GLY A 89 12.32 -2.19 0.35
C GLY A 89 10.81 -1.96 0.46
N TRP A 90 10.30 -0.91 -0.19
CA TRP A 90 8.85 -0.67 -0.23
C TRP A 90 8.10 -1.75 -1.01
N ALA A 91 8.66 -2.20 -2.15
CA ALA A 91 8.05 -3.26 -2.95
C ALA A 91 8.07 -4.60 -2.22
N ASP A 92 9.14 -4.91 -1.52
CA ASP A 92 9.29 -6.16 -0.76
C ASP A 92 8.36 -6.18 0.47
N ALA A 93 8.19 -5.04 1.15
CA ALA A 93 7.21 -4.89 2.23
C ALA A 93 5.77 -5.15 1.74
N LEU A 94 5.39 -4.54 0.61
CA LEU A 94 4.09 -4.77 -0.01
C LEU A 94 3.91 -6.24 -0.42
N LYS A 95 4.92 -6.82 -1.06
CA LYS A 95 4.92 -8.24 -1.45
C LYS A 95 4.73 -9.15 -0.26
N ALA A 96 5.43 -8.91 0.86
CA ALA A 96 5.29 -9.70 2.07
C ALA A 96 3.84 -9.67 2.59
N VAL A 97 3.23 -8.47 2.67
CA VAL A 97 1.84 -8.31 3.09
C VAL A 97 0.88 -9.04 2.14
N MET A 98 1.07 -8.94 0.83
CA MET A 98 0.20 -9.64 -0.12
C MET A 98 0.38 -11.16 -0.07
N CYS A 99 1.62 -11.65 0.04
CA CYS A 99 1.89 -13.09 0.14
C CYS A 99 1.31 -13.71 1.41
N SER A 100 1.23 -12.98 2.51
CA SER A 100 0.69 -13.49 3.77
C SER A 100 -0.76 -13.96 3.66
N ALA A 101 -1.55 -13.38 2.76
CA ALA A 101 -2.91 -13.83 2.48
C ALA A 101 -2.97 -15.25 1.88
N VAL A 102 -1.90 -15.70 1.26
CA VAL A 102 -1.79 -17.02 0.64
C VAL A 102 -1.06 -18.01 1.55
N THR A 103 0.03 -17.55 2.19
CA THR A 103 0.90 -18.41 3.01
C THR A 103 0.46 -18.54 4.47
N GLY A 104 -0.26 -17.55 5.00
CA GLY A 104 -0.63 -17.47 6.42
C GLY A 104 0.50 -17.01 7.34
N GLU A 105 1.64 -16.63 6.78
CA GLU A 105 2.77 -16.14 7.58
C GLU A 105 2.47 -14.78 8.21
N GLN A 106 2.85 -14.63 9.49
CA GLN A 106 2.74 -13.34 10.17
C GLN A 106 3.82 -12.39 9.64
N VAL A 107 3.39 -11.22 9.18
CA VAL A 107 4.28 -10.18 8.68
C VAL A 107 4.47 -9.09 9.73
N VAL A 108 5.72 -8.90 10.15
CA VAL A 108 6.13 -7.83 11.08
C VAL A 108 7.13 -6.93 10.37
N LEU A 109 6.77 -5.66 10.17
CA LEU A 109 7.55 -4.69 9.40
C LEU A 109 7.96 -3.51 10.28
N ASN A 110 9.26 -3.23 10.31
CA ASN A 110 9.82 -2.08 11.01
C ASN A 110 10.14 -0.96 10.01
N LEU A 111 9.48 0.18 10.15
CA LEU A 111 9.61 1.35 9.26
C LEU A 111 10.59 2.40 9.78
N THR A 112 11.30 2.16 10.87
CA THR A 112 12.18 3.15 11.52
C THR A 112 13.28 3.66 10.59
N SER A 113 13.77 2.84 9.65
CA SER A 113 14.82 3.23 8.71
C SER A 113 14.34 4.15 7.57
N ILE A 114 13.02 4.27 7.37
CA ILE A 114 12.47 5.11 6.31
C ILE A 114 12.74 6.58 6.64
N ARG A 115 13.31 7.33 5.67
CA ARG A 115 13.59 8.76 5.84
C ARG A 115 12.31 9.55 6.17
N PRO A 116 12.41 10.59 7.00
CA PRO A 116 11.25 11.36 7.40
C PRO A 116 10.65 12.17 6.25
N TYR A 117 9.38 12.53 6.40
CA TYR A 117 8.68 13.43 5.48
C TYR A 117 9.44 14.73 5.25
N GLY A 118 9.52 15.13 3.99
CA GLY A 118 10.23 16.36 3.58
C GLY A 118 11.74 16.20 3.42
N ALA A 119 12.32 15.05 3.74
CA ALA A 119 13.73 14.78 3.46
C ALA A 119 14.00 14.82 1.96
N LYS A 120 15.12 15.41 1.54
CA LYS A 120 15.48 15.51 0.11
C LYS A 120 15.76 14.14 -0.49
N ILE A 121 15.21 13.86 -1.66
CA ILE A 121 15.51 12.66 -2.44
C ILE A 121 16.71 12.94 -3.35
N ARG A 122 17.81 12.20 -3.14
CA ARG A 122 19.00 12.29 -4.00
C ARG A 122 18.72 11.55 -5.31
N GLY A 123 18.91 12.20 -6.44
CA GLY A 123 18.83 11.58 -7.77
C GLY A 123 17.63 11.99 -8.62
N PHE A 124 16.43 12.16 -8.05
CA PHE A 124 15.25 12.60 -8.81
C PHE A 124 14.78 14.01 -8.46
N GLY A 125 15.30 14.58 -7.37
CA GLY A 125 14.79 15.82 -6.82
C GLY A 125 13.46 15.60 -6.06
N GLY A 126 13.02 16.62 -5.30
CA GLY A 126 11.83 16.59 -4.47
C GLY A 126 12.04 16.03 -3.08
N THR A 127 10.95 15.74 -2.40
CA THR A 127 10.93 15.41 -0.98
C THR A 127 10.31 14.02 -0.72
N ALA A 128 10.77 13.36 0.32
CA ALA A 128 10.25 12.05 0.73
C ALA A 128 8.86 12.18 1.37
N SER A 129 8.03 11.17 1.18
CA SER A 129 6.71 11.04 1.80
C SER A 129 6.76 10.61 3.27
N GLY A 130 7.90 10.10 3.74
CA GLY A 130 8.03 9.52 5.08
C GLY A 130 7.38 8.14 5.22
N PRO A 131 7.45 7.53 6.40
CA PRO A 131 6.92 6.19 6.66
C PRO A 131 5.39 6.13 6.68
N TYR A 132 4.71 7.25 6.95
CA TYR A 132 3.25 7.30 7.08
C TYR A 132 2.51 6.73 5.86
N PHE A 133 2.86 7.17 4.65
CA PHE A 133 2.16 6.73 3.44
C PHE A 133 2.44 5.28 3.09
N LEU A 134 3.60 4.77 3.47
CA LEU A 134 3.89 3.34 3.36
C LEU A 134 3.02 2.54 4.33
N ALA A 135 2.97 2.93 5.61
CA ALA A 135 2.12 2.28 6.61
C ALA A 135 0.65 2.29 6.20
N LEU A 136 0.16 3.44 5.72
CA LEU A 136 -1.21 3.59 5.24
C LEU A 136 -1.50 2.65 4.06
N MET A 137 -0.62 2.60 3.07
CA MET A 137 -0.75 1.71 1.92
C MET A 137 -0.82 0.25 2.35
N LEU A 138 0.09 -0.20 3.22
CA LEU A 138 0.13 -1.59 3.68
C LEU A 138 -1.15 -1.98 4.44
N ARG A 139 -1.66 -1.09 5.29
CA ARG A 139 -2.93 -1.28 6.01
C ARG A 139 -4.13 -1.30 5.06
N SER A 140 -4.17 -0.39 4.09
CA SER A 140 -5.26 -0.31 3.12
C SER A 140 -5.31 -1.53 2.21
N VAL A 141 -4.16 -2.00 1.74
CA VAL A 141 -4.06 -3.23 0.93
C VAL A 141 -4.53 -4.43 1.75
N ALA A 142 -4.08 -4.56 3.00
CA ALA A 142 -4.54 -5.63 3.88
C ALA A 142 -6.06 -5.59 4.09
N ALA A 143 -6.65 -4.41 4.27
CA ALA A 143 -8.10 -4.26 4.42
C ALA A 143 -8.86 -4.70 3.16
N ILE A 144 -8.40 -4.32 1.96
CA ILE A 144 -9.00 -4.76 0.68
C ILE A 144 -8.94 -6.29 0.55
N MET A 145 -7.79 -6.90 0.86
CA MET A 145 -7.62 -8.35 0.80
C MET A 145 -8.51 -9.08 1.81
N ASN A 146 -8.62 -8.57 3.04
CA ASN A 146 -9.49 -9.13 4.07
C ASN A 146 -10.98 -9.03 3.69
N ASP A 147 -11.36 -7.95 3.03
CA ASP A 147 -12.71 -7.79 2.52
C ASP A 147 -13.02 -8.77 1.38
N CYS A 148 -12.04 -9.00 0.51
CA CYS A 148 -12.11 -10.04 -0.51
C CYS A 148 -12.27 -11.44 0.13
N ILE A 149 -11.49 -11.78 1.15
CA ILE A 149 -11.57 -13.07 1.87
C ILE A 149 -12.98 -13.30 2.44
N LYS A 150 -13.59 -12.26 3.02
CA LYS A 150 -14.96 -12.35 3.56
C LYS A 150 -16.02 -12.59 2.47
N ARG A 151 -15.76 -12.17 1.24
CA ARG A 151 -16.71 -12.28 0.12
C ARG A 151 -16.56 -13.58 -0.68
N SER A 152 -15.36 -13.90 -1.12
CA SER A 152 -15.17 -14.93 -2.14
C SER A 152 -13.80 -15.60 -2.17
N PHE A 153 -12.84 -15.16 -1.37
CA PHE A 153 -11.43 -15.59 -1.40
C PHE A 153 -10.68 -15.30 -2.72
N ILE A 154 -11.37 -14.76 -3.74
CA ILE A 154 -10.82 -14.48 -5.06
C ILE A 154 -10.87 -12.97 -5.31
N LEU A 155 -9.73 -12.39 -5.65
CA LEU A 155 -9.65 -10.98 -6.03
C LEU A 155 -10.40 -10.72 -7.34
N THR A 156 -11.22 -9.70 -7.32
CA THR A 156 -11.88 -9.18 -8.53
C THR A 156 -11.01 -8.15 -9.22
N SER A 157 -11.34 -7.79 -10.45
CA SER A 157 -10.68 -6.69 -11.16
C SER A 157 -10.82 -5.35 -10.42
N ARG A 158 -11.93 -5.15 -9.71
CA ARG A 158 -12.16 -3.98 -8.86
C ARG A 158 -11.21 -3.96 -7.66
N ASP A 159 -11.04 -5.10 -6.98
CA ASP A 159 -10.09 -5.20 -5.85
C ASP A 159 -8.66 -4.92 -6.30
N CYS A 160 -8.24 -5.48 -7.44
CA CYS A 160 -6.92 -5.24 -8.01
C CYS A 160 -6.72 -3.77 -8.40
N ASN A 161 -7.74 -3.12 -8.96
CA ASN A 161 -7.70 -1.68 -9.25
C ASN A 161 -7.58 -0.85 -7.96
N ALA A 162 -8.29 -1.24 -6.90
CA ALA A 162 -8.22 -0.59 -5.60
C ALA A 162 -6.82 -0.72 -4.95
N ILE A 163 -6.22 -1.92 -5.00
CA ILE A 163 -4.84 -2.15 -4.52
C ILE A 163 -3.85 -1.27 -5.29
N ASP A 164 -3.92 -1.26 -6.61
CA ASP A 164 -3.07 -0.42 -7.45
C ASP A 164 -3.25 1.08 -7.16
N HIS A 165 -4.47 1.50 -6.82
CA HIS A 165 -4.75 2.88 -6.42
C HIS A 165 -4.02 3.23 -5.12
N GLN A 166 -4.03 2.36 -4.10
CA GLN A 166 -3.31 2.60 -2.84
C GLN A 166 -1.79 2.71 -3.07
N ILE A 167 -1.24 1.89 -3.97
CA ILE A 167 0.17 1.97 -4.36
C ILE A 167 0.46 3.34 -5.00
N ALA A 168 -0.39 3.79 -5.91
CA ALA A 168 -0.23 5.07 -6.59
C ALA A 168 -0.28 6.25 -5.60
N VAL A 169 -1.23 6.24 -4.65
CA VAL A 169 -1.35 7.27 -3.60
C VAL A 169 -0.07 7.36 -2.77
N ALA A 170 0.47 6.21 -2.33
CA ALA A 170 1.70 6.19 -1.54
C ALA A 170 2.91 6.75 -2.30
N VAL A 171 3.01 6.44 -3.59
CA VAL A 171 4.12 6.89 -4.46
C VAL A 171 4.03 8.40 -4.75
N VAL A 172 2.83 8.95 -4.98
CA VAL A 172 2.63 10.36 -5.33
C VAL A 172 2.80 11.29 -4.15
N SER A 173 2.58 10.80 -2.94
CA SER A 173 2.63 11.61 -1.70
C SER A 173 3.98 12.28 -1.43
N GLY A 174 5.05 11.86 -2.12
CA GLY A 174 6.38 12.50 -2.08
C GLY A 174 6.50 13.80 -2.89
N ASN A 175 5.45 14.25 -3.55
CA ASN A 175 5.32 15.56 -4.23
C ASN A 175 6.29 15.85 -5.38
N VAL A 176 6.99 14.86 -5.94
CA VAL A 176 8.03 15.08 -6.95
C VAL A 176 7.54 14.92 -8.37
N ARG A 177 6.72 13.95 -8.62
CA ARG A 177 6.11 13.67 -9.93
C ARG A 177 4.77 13.02 -9.75
N ARG A 178 3.79 13.45 -10.54
CA ARG A 178 2.53 12.73 -10.67
C ARG A 178 2.82 11.37 -11.32
N SER A 179 2.44 10.28 -10.68
CA SER A 179 2.45 8.97 -11.32
C SER A 179 1.28 8.90 -12.30
N ALA A 180 1.54 8.42 -13.51
CA ALA A 180 0.49 8.11 -14.47
C ALA A 180 0.18 6.62 -14.40
N ARG A 181 -1.08 6.28 -14.19
CA ARG A 181 -1.55 4.89 -14.20
C ARG A 181 -2.70 4.74 -15.18
N ILE A 182 -2.63 3.70 -16.02
CA ILE A 182 -3.70 3.34 -16.95
C ILE A 182 -4.16 1.93 -16.59
N GLY A 183 -5.44 1.80 -16.27
CA GLY A 183 -6.11 0.51 -16.17
C GLY A 183 -6.75 0.15 -17.51
N VAL A 184 -6.54 -1.07 -18.00
CA VAL A 184 -7.24 -1.58 -19.17
C VAL A 184 -7.98 -2.85 -18.81
N LYS A 185 -9.15 -3.06 -19.43
CA LYS A 185 -9.98 -4.23 -19.25
C LYS A 185 -10.65 -4.61 -20.56
N HIS A 186 -10.87 -5.89 -20.78
CA HIS A 186 -11.53 -6.35 -21.99
C HIS A 186 -13.03 -6.01 -21.92
N TRP A 187 -13.55 -5.40 -22.96
CA TRP A 187 -14.92 -4.88 -23.00
C TRP A 187 -16.02 -5.95 -22.92
N LYS A 188 -15.72 -7.22 -23.21
CA LYS A 188 -16.63 -8.37 -23.09
C LYS A 188 -16.59 -9.07 -21.75
N ASP A 189 -15.73 -8.62 -20.83
CA ASP A 189 -15.67 -9.24 -19.50
C ASP A 189 -17.01 -9.04 -18.76
N PRO A 190 -17.51 -10.05 -18.04
CA PRO A 190 -18.83 -10.00 -17.41
C PRO A 190 -18.94 -8.90 -16.35
N ASP A 191 -17.84 -8.51 -15.72
CA ASP A 191 -17.77 -7.49 -14.67
C ASP A 191 -17.33 -6.11 -15.20
N ILE A 192 -17.41 -5.87 -16.52
CA ILE A 192 -16.96 -4.59 -17.12
C ILE A 192 -17.71 -3.39 -16.56
N MET A 193 -19.03 -3.50 -16.33
CA MET A 193 -19.83 -2.39 -15.82
C MET A 193 -19.48 -2.06 -14.37
N GLU A 194 -19.18 -3.06 -13.55
CA GLU A 194 -18.71 -2.86 -12.18
C GLU A 194 -17.33 -2.20 -12.16
N PHE A 195 -16.46 -2.61 -13.07
CA PHE A 195 -15.12 -2.01 -13.21
C PHE A 195 -15.18 -0.55 -13.65
N LEU A 196 -16.10 -0.19 -14.55
CA LEU A 196 -16.27 1.20 -15.02
C LEU A 196 -16.89 2.13 -13.98
N SER A 197 -17.55 1.58 -12.97
CA SER A 197 -18.15 2.33 -11.86
C SER A 197 -17.20 2.59 -10.68
N CYS A 198 -15.93 2.19 -10.80
CA CYS A 198 -14.92 2.38 -9.77
C CYS A 198 -14.31 3.79 -9.77
#